data_b10753e48e01edac20b4b0db52a22151
#
_entry.id   b10753e48e01edac20b4b0db52a22151
#
_cell.length_a   1.000
_cell.length_b   1.000
_cell.length_c   1.000
_cell.angle_alpha   90.00
_cell.angle_beta   90.00
_cell.angle_gamma   90.00
#
_symmetry.space_group_name_H-M   'P 1'
#
loop_
_entity.id
_entity.type
_entity.pdbx_description
1 polymer ?
#
loop_
_entity_poly.entity_id
_entity_poly.type
_entity_poly.pdbx_seq_one_letter_code
_entity_poly.pdbx_strand_id
1 'polypeptide(L)'
;MSLIRLCLLLLISGALIAADKPVVKKASTKGDEKAVAPAEKAVPRTELKAQVAPGASLKFDFPELTVDRHGALAACHLTLPAGYEAAKKYPLVVWLGGGEGGNQPSGAFLPAGDFIVVGLPYPKGANNPAQANMVGDYAKVWTYQRFMLDEIAKVIPNIDKSHSIIAGFSNGGHAIDGMLRLSSGPKLTDYFGVFLFADGGGTVYSSKGNLPSLKGKFAYACWGSEKGSNKLATSQLPKALKAKGATVIGSEMASTGHAFAVTEHPKVAEWLASVALATPAKK
;
A
#
# COMPACT_ATOMS: atom_id res chain seq x y z
N MET A 1 43.86 49.81 -6.56
CA MET A 1 45.14 49.06 -6.66
C MET A 1 44.79 47.64 -7.09
N SER A 2 45.27 47.37 -8.30
CA SER A 2 45.03 46.14 -9.07
C SER A 2 45.87 44.98 -8.54
N LEU A 3 45.37 43.72 -8.57
CA LEU A 3 46.22 42.55 -8.81
C LEU A 3 45.42 41.41 -9.42
N ILE A 4 45.68 41.29 -10.70
CA ILE A 4 45.39 40.17 -11.60
C ILE A 4 46.32 38.98 -11.24
N ARG A 5 45.83 37.78 -11.15
CA ARG A 5 46.56 36.49 -11.32
C ARG A 5 45.57 35.51 -11.92
N LEU A 6 45.57 35.23 -13.13
CA LEU A 6 46.34 34.47 -14.12
C LEU A 6 46.84 33.10 -13.56
N CYS A 7 46.26 32.02 -14.04
CA CYS A 7 46.91 30.70 -14.14
C CYS A 7 46.06 29.68 -14.75
N LEU A 8 46.47 29.20 -15.73
CA LEU A 8 47.26 28.06 -16.21
C LEU A 8 46.38 26.83 -16.52
N LEU A 9 46.02 26.73 -17.83
CA LEU A 9 45.53 25.51 -18.47
C LEU A 9 46.67 24.46 -18.48
N LEU A 10 46.40 23.29 -17.98
CA LEU A 10 47.16 22.05 -18.23
C LEU A 10 46.29 21.13 -19.08
N LEU A 11 46.57 21.13 -20.39
CA LEU A 11 46.15 20.11 -21.35
C LEU A 11 46.98 18.84 -21.08
N ILE A 12 46.34 17.77 -20.64
CA ILE A 12 46.93 16.45 -20.65
C ILE A 12 46.21 15.64 -21.74
N SER A 13 46.92 15.47 -22.85
CA SER A 13 46.56 14.59 -23.94
C SER A 13 46.83 13.15 -23.48
N GLY A 14 45.78 12.36 -23.23
CA GLY A 14 45.86 10.95 -22.91
C GLY A 14 45.30 10.13 -24.09
N ALA A 15 46.20 9.33 -24.70
CA ALA A 15 45.94 8.50 -25.86
C ALA A 15 44.82 7.49 -25.63
N LEU A 16 43.89 7.39 -26.59
CA LEU A 16 42.88 6.34 -26.68
C LEU A 16 43.62 5.02 -27.07
N ILE A 17 43.66 4.08 -26.17
CA ILE A 17 43.97 2.68 -26.48
C ILE A 17 42.60 1.98 -26.65
N ALA A 18 42.28 1.68 -27.91
CA ALA A 18 41.12 0.86 -28.25
C ALA A 18 41.40 -0.59 -27.83
N ALA A 19 40.73 -1.06 -26.76
CA ALA A 19 40.71 -2.45 -26.41
C ALA A 19 39.58 -3.17 -27.15
N ASP A 20 39.93 -4.07 -28.06
CA ASP A 20 39.04 -5.00 -28.73
C ASP A 20 38.23 -5.81 -27.70
N LYS A 21 36.90 -5.72 -27.77
CA LYS A 21 35.99 -6.56 -26.97
C LYS A 21 35.82 -7.91 -27.70
N PRO A 22 36.01 -9.04 -27.04
CA PRO A 22 35.73 -10.33 -27.64
C PRO A 22 34.22 -10.49 -27.90
N VAL A 23 33.89 -10.86 -29.14
CA VAL A 23 32.52 -11.20 -29.56
C VAL A 23 32.12 -12.51 -28.90
N VAL A 24 31.31 -12.43 -27.84
CA VAL A 24 30.69 -13.60 -27.23
C VAL A 24 29.53 -14.05 -28.12
N LYS A 25 29.70 -15.16 -28.85
CA LYS A 25 28.61 -15.84 -29.54
C LYS A 25 27.55 -16.26 -28.54
N LYS A 26 26.37 -15.65 -28.60
CA LYS A 26 25.18 -16.11 -27.88
C LYS A 26 24.83 -17.52 -28.32
N ALA A 27 25.07 -18.50 -27.47
CA ALA A 27 24.48 -19.81 -27.60
C ALA A 27 22.97 -19.70 -27.43
N SER A 28 22.23 -20.07 -28.45
CA SER A 28 20.78 -20.21 -28.42
C SER A 28 20.45 -21.42 -27.54
N THR A 29 20.15 -21.17 -26.25
CA THR A 29 19.50 -22.17 -25.41
C THR A 29 18.03 -22.23 -25.81
N LYS A 30 17.61 -23.35 -26.40
CA LYS A 30 16.22 -23.74 -26.52
C LYS A 30 15.58 -23.60 -25.13
N GLY A 31 14.61 -22.71 -25.01
CA GLY A 31 13.85 -22.56 -23.77
C GLY A 31 13.10 -23.87 -23.51
N ASP A 32 13.41 -24.49 -22.38
CA ASP A 32 12.52 -25.49 -21.78
C ASP A 32 11.22 -24.79 -21.44
N GLU A 33 10.20 -25.12 -22.17
CA GLU A 33 8.82 -24.72 -21.91
C GLU A 33 8.42 -25.37 -20.58
N LYS A 34 8.60 -24.59 -19.51
CA LYS A 34 8.22 -25.01 -18.16
C LYS A 34 6.71 -25.27 -18.19
N ALA A 35 6.32 -26.51 -18.10
CA ALA A 35 4.91 -26.91 -18.02
C ALA A 35 4.22 -26.06 -16.96
N VAL A 36 3.27 -25.23 -17.41
CA VAL A 36 2.42 -24.42 -16.52
C VAL A 36 1.58 -25.41 -15.73
N ALA A 37 1.80 -25.46 -14.41
CA ALA A 37 0.96 -26.26 -13.54
C ALA A 37 -0.52 -25.92 -13.80
N PRO A 38 -1.44 -26.90 -13.79
CA PRO A 38 -2.84 -26.64 -14.02
C PRO A 38 -3.34 -25.57 -13.04
N ALA A 39 -3.99 -24.53 -13.56
CA ALA A 39 -4.52 -23.45 -12.75
C ALA A 39 -5.43 -24.04 -11.66
N GLU A 40 -5.08 -23.83 -10.41
CA GLU A 40 -5.89 -24.20 -9.26
C GLU A 40 -7.27 -23.57 -9.43
N LYS A 41 -8.34 -24.38 -9.35
CA LYS A 41 -9.69 -23.86 -9.53
C LYS A 41 -10.04 -22.91 -8.39
N ALA A 42 -10.54 -21.72 -8.74
CA ALA A 42 -11.01 -20.74 -7.76
C ALA A 42 -12.06 -21.35 -6.82
N VAL A 43 -11.89 -21.16 -5.51
CA VAL A 43 -12.83 -21.66 -4.50
C VAL A 43 -14.13 -20.84 -4.57
N PRO A 44 -15.31 -21.47 -4.71
CA PRO A 44 -16.58 -20.75 -4.73
C PRO A 44 -16.83 -19.96 -3.43
N ARG A 45 -17.47 -18.80 -3.52
CA ARG A 45 -17.78 -17.95 -2.34
C ARG A 45 -18.62 -18.67 -1.28
N THR A 46 -19.49 -19.58 -1.69
CA THR A 46 -20.28 -20.42 -0.78
C THR A 46 -19.42 -21.35 0.06
N GLU A 47 -18.37 -21.92 -0.53
CA GLU A 47 -17.41 -22.77 0.17
C GLU A 47 -16.52 -21.95 1.11
N LEU A 48 -16.11 -20.74 0.70
CA LEU A 48 -15.37 -19.82 1.59
C LEU A 48 -16.20 -19.45 2.82
N LYS A 49 -17.51 -19.24 2.67
CA LYS A 49 -18.39 -18.95 3.79
C LYS A 49 -18.43 -20.07 4.83
N ALA A 50 -18.32 -21.33 4.40
CA ALA A 50 -18.25 -22.49 5.31
C ALA A 50 -16.89 -22.59 6.03
N GLN A 51 -15.84 -21.94 5.51
CA GLN A 51 -14.50 -21.90 6.12
C GLN A 51 -14.32 -20.75 7.13
N VAL A 52 -15.31 -19.86 7.28
CA VAL A 52 -15.27 -18.73 8.22
C VAL A 52 -15.32 -19.28 9.64
N ALA A 53 -14.19 -19.23 10.34
CA ALA A 53 -14.01 -19.74 11.69
C ALA A 53 -12.97 -18.90 12.46
N PRO A 54 -12.93 -18.95 13.79
CA PRO A 54 -11.90 -18.31 14.60
C PRO A 54 -10.48 -18.65 14.12
N GLY A 55 -9.65 -17.66 13.89
CA GLY A 55 -8.26 -17.83 13.46
C GLY A 55 -8.07 -18.32 12.01
N ALA A 56 -9.14 -18.48 11.24
CA ALA A 56 -9.03 -18.97 9.87
C ALA A 56 -8.25 -18.00 8.96
N SER A 57 -7.45 -18.60 8.06
CA SER A 57 -6.84 -17.91 6.92
C SER A 57 -7.58 -18.31 5.65
N LEU A 58 -8.12 -17.33 4.94
CA LEU A 58 -8.94 -17.54 3.74
C LEU A 58 -8.22 -16.96 2.52
N LYS A 59 -8.24 -17.68 1.41
CA LYS A 59 -7.83 -17.19 0.10
C LYS A 59 -9.07 -16.90 -0.74
N PHE A 60 -9.22 -15.66 -1.18
CA PHE A 60 -10.27 -15.24 -2.10
C PHE A 60 -9.67 -15.12 -3.50
N ASP A 61 -10.16 -15.89 -4.44
CA ASP A 61 -9.87 -15.78 -5.86
C ASP A 61 -10.96 -14.98 -6.57
N PHE A 62 -10.57 -14.13 -7.53
CA PHE A 62 -11.49 -13.24 -8.25
C PHE A 62 -11.34 -13.42 -9.77
N PRO A 63 -11.88 -14.52 -10.32
CA PRO A 63 -11.78 -14.80 -11.76
C PRO A 63 -12.51 -13.77 -12.63
N GLU A 64 -13.39 -12.96 -12.03
CA GLU A 64 -14.12 -11.87 -12.69
C GLU A 64 -13.23 -10.64 -12.94
N LEU A 65 -12.11 -10.54 -12.24
CA LEU A 65 -11.17 -9.43 -12.36
C LEU A 65 -10.05 -9.73 -13.36
N THR A 66 -9.45 -8.68 -13.89
CA THR A 66 -8.19 -8.83 -14.63
C THR A 66 -7.11 -9.39 -13.70
N VAL A 67 -6.08 -10.02 -14.28
CA VAL A 67 -4.91 -10.49 -13.51
C VAL A 67 -4.29 -9.37 -12.70
N ASP A 68 -3.61 -9.76 -11.63
CA ASP A 68 -2.86 -8.83 -10.80
C ASP A 68 -1.63 -8.28 -11.56
N ARG A 69 -0.88 -7.45 -10.90
CA ARG A 69 0.30 -6.78 -11.46
C ARG A 69 1.39 -7.76 -11.92
N HIS A 70 1.49 -8.91 -11.27
CA HIS A 70 2.45 -9.98 -11.61
C HIS A 70 1.94 -10.90 -12.72
N GLY A 71 0.70 -10.70 -13.19
CA GLY A 71 0.06 -11.53 -14.21
C GLY A 71 -0.58 -12.79 -13.64
N ALA A 72 -0.69 -12.91 -12.33
CA ALA A 72 -1.39 -13.99 -11.66
C ALA A 72 -2.90 -13.72 -11.56
N LEU A 73 -3.69 -14.78 -11.31
CA LEU A 73 -5.11 -14.64 -10.99
C LEU A 73 -5.28 -13.64 -9.83
N ALA A 74 -6.25 -12.73 -9.99
CA ALA A 74 -6.58 -11.79 -8.94
C ALA A 74 -7.00 -12.55 -7.68
N ALA A 75 -6.25 -12.35 -6.59
CA ALA A 75 -6.48 -13.04 -5.32
C ALA A 75 -6.07 -12.18 -4.14
N CYS A 76 -6.70 -12.37 -2.99
CA CYS A 76 -6.24 -11.82 -1.73
C CYS A 76 -6.24 -12.87 -0.62
N HIS A 77 -5.40 -12.68 0.37
CA HIS A 77 -5.37 -13.49 1.58
C HIS A 77 -5.91 -12.68 2.74
N LEU A 78 -6.77 -13.31 3.54
CA LEU A 78 -7.42 -12.70 4.68
C LEU A 78 -7.24 -13.60 5.90
N THR A 79 -6.98 -13.00 7.06
CA THR A 79 -6.91 -13.71 8.35
C THR A 79 -7.99 -13.18 9.28
N LEU A 80 -8.75 -14.08 9.90
CA LEU A 80 -9.72 -13.79 10.94
C LEU A 80 -9.05 -13.81 12.32
N PRO A 81 -9.51 -13.01 13.28
CA PRO A 81 -8.98 -13.07 14.64
C PRO A 81 -9.26 -14.42 15.31
N ALA A 82 -8.41 -14.83 16.25
CA ALA A 82 -8.58 -16.07 17.00
C ALA A 82 -9.89 -16.11 17.82
N GLY A 83 -10.40 -14.92 18.21
CA GLY A 83 -11.68 -14.78 18.91
C GLY A 83 -12.85 -14.42 17.98
N TYR A 84 -12.81 -14.78 16.70
CA TYR A 84 -13.86 -14.42 15.76
C TYR A 84 -15.22 -15.04 16.10
N GLU A 85 -16.24 -14.20 16.15
CA GLU A 85 -17.64 -14.55 16.38
C GLU A 85 -18.52 -13.86 15.31
N ALA A 86 -19.38 -14.63 14.63
CA ALA A 86 -20.19 -14.10 13.55
C ALA A 86 -21.17 -12.97 13.97
N ALA A 87 -21.55 -12.92 15.26
CA ALA A 87 -22.45 -11.89 15.81
C ALA A 87 -21.72 -10.58 16.19
N LYS A 88 -20.39 -10.60 16.32
CA LYS A 88 -19.58 -9.44 16.71
C LYS A 88 -19.10 -8.69 15.45
N LYS A 89 -19.01 -7.37 15.51
CA LYS A 89 -18.42 -6.56 14.45
C LYS A 89 -16.92 -6.39 14.67
N TYR A 90 -16.17 -6.39 13.56
CA TYR A 90 -14.70 -6.27 13.57
C TYR A 90 -14.25 -5.20 12.58
N PRO A 91 -13.29 -4.35 12.94
CA PRO A 91 -12.62 -3.51 11.96
C PRO A 91 -11.82 -4.37 10.98
N LEU A 92 -11.91 -4.03 9.70
CA LEU A 92 -11.08 -4.61 8.65
C LEU A 92 -9.80 -3.80 8.52
N VAL A 93 -8.66 -4.47 8.49
CA VAL A 93 -7.37 -3.88 8.15
C VAL A 93 -6.97 -4.31 6.75
N VAL A 94 -6.90 -3.36 5.84
CA VAL A 94 -6.35 -3.57 4.50
C VAL A 94 -4.90 -3.15 4.49
N TRP A 95 -4.02 -4.04 4.02
CA TRP A 95 -2.61 -3.75 3.81
C TRP A 95 -2.30 -3.61 2.32
N LEU A 96 -1.65 -2.51 1.95
CA LEU A 96 -1.11 -2.26 0.61
C LEU A 96 0.41 -2.23 0.66
N GLY A 97 1.05 -3.19 0.01
CA GLY A 97 2.51 -3.32 -0.03
C GLY A 97 3.19 -2.22 -0.85
N GLY A 98 4.48 -2.03 -0.59
CA GLY A 98 5.35 -1.18 -1.39
C GLY A 98 5.75 -1.81 -2.73
N GLY A 99 6.41 -1.05 -3.61
CA GLY A 99 6.88 -1.52 -4.92
C GLY A 99 5.74 -2.15 -5.74
N GLU A 100 5.96 -3.38 -6.17
CA GLU A 100 4.96 -4.15 -6.95
C GLU A 100 3.72 -4.56 -6.13
N GLY A 101 3.71 -4.34 -4.82
CA GLY A 101 2.62 -4.75 -3.94
C GLY A 101 2.67 -6.24 -3.59
N GLY A 102 1.52 -6.76 -3.22
CA GLY A 102 1.32 -8.17 -2.86
C GLY A 102 -0.08 -8.38 -2.29
N ASN A 103 -0.48 -9.62 -2.13
CA ASN A 103 -1.81 -10.00 -1.67
C ASN A 103 -1.81 -10.64 -0.27
N GLN A 104 -0.68 -10.57 0.44
CA GLN A 104 -0.55 -11.12 1.79
C GLN A 104 -0.93 -10.09 2.85
N PRO A 105 -1.67 -10.47 3.90
CA PRO A 105 -1.97 -9.59 5.00
C PRO A 105 -0.70 -9.23 5.79
N SER A 106 -0.66 -8.03 6.35
CA SER A 106 0.37 -7.60 7.29
C SER A 106 -0.29 -6.86 8.44
N GLY A 107 0.05 -7.25 9.66
CA GLY A 107 -0.56 -6.72 10.87
C GLY A 107 0.42 -6.53 12.03
N ALA A 108 1.74 -6.59 11.79
CA ALA A 108 2.75 -6.46 12.83
C ALA A 108 2.71 -5.12 13.60
N PHE A 109 2.05 -4.11 13.03
CA PHE A 109 1.84 -2.78 13.64
C PHE A 109 0.49 -2.64 14.36
N LEU A 110 -0.32 -3.72 14.40
CA LEU A 110 -1.63 -3.68 15.06
C LEU A 110 -1.48 -3.82 16.57
N PRO A 111 -2.35 -3.17 17.37
CA PRO A 111 -2.45 -3.44 18.77
C PRO A 111 -3.02 -4.85 19.00
N ALA A 112 -2.87 -5.36 20.22
CA ALA A 112 -3.63 -6.51 20.66
C ALA A 112 -5.13 -6.22 20.52
N GLY A 113 -5.85 -7.12 19.85
CA GLY A 113 -7.28 -6.94 19.58
C GLY A 113 -7.76 -7.77 18.40
N ASP A 114 -9.04 -7.68 18.17
CA ASP A 114 -9.74 -8.48 17.17
C ASP A 114 -9.85 -7.70 15.84
N PHE A 115 -8.97 -7.96 14.91
CA PHE A 115 -8.99 -7.39 13.56
C PHE A 115 -9.13 -8.49 12.50
N ILE A 116 -9.88 -8.20 11.46
CA ILE A 116 -9.82 -8.94 10.20
C ILE A 116 -8.73 -8.29 9.36
N VAL A 117 -7.72 -9.04 8.92
CA VAL A 117 -6.58 -8.48 8.18
C VAL A 117 -6.53 -9.05 6.78
N VAL A 118 -6.41 -8.19 5.76
CA VAL A 118 -6.34 -8.59 4.35
C VAL A 118 -5.24 -7.85 3.62
N GLY A 119 -4.53 -8.55 2.72
CA GLY A 119 -3.62 -7.94 1.75
C GLY A 119 -4.29 -7.83 0.39
N LEU A 120 -4.31 -6.64 -0.21
CA LEU A 120 -4.90 -6.41 -1.53
C LEU A 120 -3.83 -6.12 -2.58
N PRO A 121 -3.84 -6.85 -3.72
CA PRO A 121 -2.90 -6.62 -4.81
C PRO A 121 -3.30 -5.41 -5.66
N TYR A 122 -2.39 -5.01 -6.55
CA TYR A 122 -2.66 -4.05 -7.61
C TYR A 122 -3.02 -4.75 -8.92
N PRO A 123 -3.91 -4.17 -9.75
CA PRO A 123 -4.25 -4.73 -11.05
C PRO A 123 -3.12 -4.51 -12.08
N LYS A 124 -3.01 -5.38 -13.04
CA LYS A 124 -2.16 -5.20 -14.21
C LYS A 124 -2.55 -3.93 -14.98
N GLY A 125 -1.54 -3.20 -15.43
CA GLY A 125 -1.72 -1.99 -16.23
C GLY A 125 -2.24 -0.78 -15.45
N ALA A 126 -2.08 -0.74 -14.11
CA ALA A 126 -2.32 0.45 -13.30
C ALA A 126 -1.01 1.23 -12.99
N ASN A 127 0.04 1.00 -13.79
CA ASN A 127 1.36 1.56 -13.55
C ASN A 127 1.41 3.07 -13.80
N ASN A 128 2.29 3.73 -13.08
CA ASN A 128 2.67 5.10 -13.37
C ASN A 128 3.54 5.13 -14.65
N PRO A 129 3.20 5.96 -15.65
CA PRO A 129 3.97 6.02 -16.91
C PRO A 129 5.43 6.42 -16.72
N ALA A 130 5.73 7.24 -15.70
CA ALA A 130 7.08 7.72 -15.43
C ALA A 130 7.89 6.77 -14.53
N GLN A 131 7.23 5.86 -13.80
CA GLN A 131 7.86 4.96 -12.86
C GLN A 131 7.09 3.63 -12.80
N ALA A 132 7.51 2.66 -13.62
CA ALA A 132 6.77 1.42 -13.87
C ALA A 132 6.49 0.56 -12.62
N ASN A 133 7.32 0.62 -11.58
CA ASN A 133 7.11 -0.07 -10.31
C ASN A 133 6.13 0.64 -9.36
N MET A 134 5.63 1.81 -9.74
CA MET A 134 4.63 2.56 -8.97
C MET A 134 3.25 2.45 -9.62
N VAL A 135 2.19 2.54 -8.83
CA VAL A 135 0.84 2.74 -9.36
C VAL A 135 0.64 4.21 -9.77
N GLY A 136 -0.22 4.44 -10.75
CA GLY A 136 -0.54 5.77 -11.26
C GLY A 136 -1.99 5.90 -11.69
N ASP A 137 -2.63 4.81 -12.10
CA ASP A 137 -4.07 4.76 -12.35
C ASP A 137 -4.82 4.36 -11.08
N TYR A 138 -5.00 5.33 -10.19
CA TYR A 138 -5.66 5.12 -8.90
C TYR A 138 -7.15 4.80 -9.04
N ALA A 139 -7.81 5.22 -10.11
CA ALA A 139 -9.20 4.87 -10.36
C ALA A 139 -9.34 3.37 -10.69
N LYS A 140 -8.43 2.84 -11.49
CA LYS A 140 -8.36 1.40 -11.80
C LYS A 140 -8.03 0.59 -10.55
N VAL A 141 -7.04 1.04 -9.75
CA VAL A 141 -6.70 0.39 -8.48
C VAL A 141 -7.91 0.33 -7.55
N TRP A 142 -8.59 1.47 -7.35
CA TRP A 142 -9.74 1.54 -6.46
C TRP A 142 -10.91 0.67 -6.95
N THR A 143 -11.23 0.70 -8.23
CA THR A 143 -12.28 -0.16 -8.81
C THR A 143 -11.99 -1.63 -8.57
N TYR A 144 -10.75 -2.05 -8.78
CA TYR A 144 -10.28 -3.42 -8.59
C TYR A 144 -10.35 -3.85 -7.12
N GLN A 145 -9.79 -3.06 -6.22
CA GLN A 145 -9.75 -3.38 -4.78
C GLN A 145 -11.13 -3.27 -4.13
N ARG A 146 -11.95 -2.31 -4.55
CA ARG A 146 -13.33 -2.17 -4.09
C ARG A 146 -14.17 -3.39 -4.43
N PHE A 147 -14.05 -3.93 -5.65
CA PHE A 147 -14.73 -5.19 -6.00
C PHE A 147 -14.34 -6.31 -5.03
N MET A 148 -13.05 -6.48 -4.73
CA MET A 148 -12.59 -7.47 -3.75
C MET A 148 -13.21 -7.24 -2.37
N LEU A 149 -13.24 -6.01 -1.88
CA LEU A 149 -13.83 -5.65 -0.60
C LEU A 149 -15.34 -5.92 -0.54
N ASP A 150 -16.07 -5.64 -1.62
CA ASP A 150 -17.49 -5.90 -1.71
C ASP A 150 -17.77 -7.42 -1.71
N GLU A 151 -16.93 -8.23 -2.37
CA GLU A 151 -17.05 -9.70 -2.35
C GLU A 151 -16.68 -10.29 -0.97
N ILE A 152 -15.63 -9.77 -0.31
CA ILE A 152 -15.28 -10.16 1.07
C ILE A 152 -16.45 -9.89 2.01
N ALA A 153 -17.10 -8.74 1.89
CA ALA A 153 -18.23 -8.37 2.75
C ALA A 153 -19.47 -9.27 2.56
N LYS A 154 -19.63 -9.96 1.41
CA LYS A 154 -20.69 -10.96 1.21
C LYS A 154 -20.42 -12.25 1.99
N VAL A 155 -19.15 -12.59 2.18
CA VAL A 155 -18.71 -13.77 2.95
C VAL A 155 -18.62 -13.46 4.44
N ILE A 156 -18.14 -12.27 4.78
CA ILE A 156 -17.89 -11.77 6.14
C ILE A 156 -18.68 -10.47 6.35
N PRO A 157 -20.00 -10.55 6.66
CA PRO A 157 -20.88 -9.37 6.67
C PRO A 157 -20.73 -8.50 7.92
N ASN A 158 -19.99 -8.94 8.92
CA ASN A 158 -19.82 -8.28 10.21
C ASN A 158 -18.59 -7.35 10.29
N ILE A 159 -18.16 -6.80 9.14
CA ILE A 159 -17.12 -5.77 9.06
C ILE A 159 -17.66 -4.43 9.56
N ASP A 160 -16.93 -3.78 10.47
CA ASP A 160 -17.18 -2.41 10.91
C ASP A 160 -16.41 -1.41 10.03
N LYS A 161 -17.06 -0.87 9.02
CA LYS A 161 -16.44 0.08 8.08
C LYS A 161 -16.00 1.38 8.76
N SER A 162 -16.65 1.81 9.85
CA SER A 162 -16.35 3.09 10.53
C SER A 162 -15.01 3.06 11.23
N HIS A 163 -14.57 1.89 11.70
CA HIS A 163 -13.29 1.66 12.37
C HIS A 163 -12.30 0.88 11.49
N SER A 164 -12.69 0.55 10.26
CA SER A 164 -11.79 -0.11 9.32
C SER A 164 -10.61 0.78 8.92
N ILE A 165 -9.48 0.14 8.73
CA ILE A 165 -8.17 0.75 8.51
C ILE A 165 -7.69 0.39 7.11
N ILE A 166 -7.19 1.37 6.36
CA ILE A 166 -6.35 1.12 5.19
C ILE A 166 -4.94 1.61 5.48
N ALA A 167 -3.99 0.71 5.38
CA ALA A 167 -2.58 0.93 5.69
C ALA A 167 -1.73 0.64 4.46
N GLY A 168 -0.72 1.46 4.20
CA GLY A 168 0.17 1.24 3.06
C GLY A 168 1.57 1.76 3.29
N PHE A 169 2.55 0.97 2.82
CA PHE A 169 3.96 1.35 2.81
C PHE A 169 4.37 1.79 1.41
N SER A 170 5.20 2.86 1.31
CA SER A 170 5.79 3.28 0.03
C SER A 170 4.71 3.49 -1.06
N ASN A 171 4.74 2.68 -2.13
CA ASN A 171 3.71 2.67 -3.17
C ASN A 171 2.29 2.51 -2.60
N GLY A 172 2.12 1.70 -1.54
CA GLY A 172 0.84 1.56 -0.84
C GLY A 172 0.33 2.87 -0.24
N GLY A 173 1.21 3.64 0.39
CA GLY A 173 0.89 4.98 0.89
C GLY A 173 0.51 5.95 -0.24
N HIS A 174 1.24 5.91 -1.37
CA HIS A 174 0.90 6.70 -2.56
C HIS A 174 -0.43 6.28 -3.18
N ALA A 175 -0.72 4.98 -3.21
CA ALA A 175 -1.99 4.46 -3.69
C ALA A 175 -3.17 4.96 -2.84
N ILE A 176 -3.06 4.93 -1.51
CA ILE A 176 -4.08 5.45 -0.60
C ILE A 176 -4.31 6.95 -0.85
N ASP A 177 -3.26 7.77 -0.90
CA ASP A 177 -3.38 9.21 -1.16
C ASP A 177 -4.01 9.48 -2.54
N GLY A 178 -3.61 8.75 -3.57
CA GLY A 178 -4.20 8.85 -4.90
C GLY A 178 -5.68 8.46 -4.95
N MET A 179 -6.06 7.36 -4.31
CA MET A 179 -7.46 6.92 -4.22
C MET A 179 -8.33 7.88 -3.41
N LEU A 180 -7.81 8.49 -2.34
CA LEU A 180 -8.52 9.53 -1.59
C LEU A 180 -8.87 10.76 -2.43
N ARG A 181 -8.08 11.06 -3.46
CA ARG A 181 -8.25 12.24 -4.33
C ARG A 181 -9.16 12.01 -5.53
N LEU A 182 -9.74 10.82 -5.69
CA LEU A 182 -10.66 10.54 -6.77
C LEU A 182 -11.92 11.41 -6.66
N SER A 183 -12.24 12.16 -7.72
CA SER A 183 -13.36 13.10 -7.76
C SER A 183 -14.70 12.41 -7.99
N SER A 184 -14.71 11.22 -8.60
CA SER A 184 -15.92 10.48 -8.99
C SER A 184 -15.95 9.07 -8.41
N GLY A 185 -17.13 8.45 -8.44
CA GLY A 185 -17.36 7.09 -7.95
C GLY A 185 -17.43 6.98 -6.42
N PRO A 186 -17.61 5.75 -5.91
CA PRO A 186 -17.59 5.46 -4.48
C PRO A 186 -16.28 5.92 -3.83
N LYS A 187 -16.38 6.55 -2.67
CA LYS A 187 -15.22 7.15 -2.00
C LYS A 187 -14.51 6.12 -1.11
N LEU A 188 -13.19 6.24 -1.02
CA LEU A 188 -12.39 5.45 -0.08
C LEU A 188 -12.87 5.66 1.37
N THR A 189 -13.34 6.87 1.68
CA THR A 189 -13.90 7.26 2.99
C THR A 189 -15.22 6.58 3.35
N ASP A 190 -15.90 5.93 2.39
CA ASP A 190 -17.13 5.16 2.64
C ASP A 190 -16.80 3.75 3.19
N TYR A 191 -15.56 3.30 2.99
CA TYR A 191 -15.06 1.99 3.40
C TYR A 191 -14.17 2.05 4.63
N PHE A 192 -13.48 3.17 4.85
CA PHE A 192 -12.47 3.30 5.90
C PHE A 192 -12.67 4.55 6.75
N GLY A 193 -12.47 4.38 8.05
CA GLY A 193 -12.42 5.46 9.04
C GLY A 193 -11.00 5.90 9.37
N VAL A 194 -10.02 5.02 9.15
CA VAL A 194 -8.64 5.17 9.61
C VAL A 194 -7.66 4.95 8.45
N PHE A 195 -6.67 5.83 8.31
CA PHE A 195 -5.68 5.83 7.24
C PHE A 195 -4.27 5.81 7.81
N LEU A 196 -3.44 4.84 7.40
CA LEU A 196 -2.03 4.76 7.78
C LEU A 196 -1.14 4.88 6.55
N PHE A 197 -0.26 5.88 6.55
CA PHE A 197 0.72 6.16 5.51
C PHE A 197 2.12 5.92 6.08
N ALA A 198 2.78 4.84 5.68
CA ALA A 198 4.13 4.51 6.09
C ALA A 198 5.12 4.81 4.96
N ASP A 199 5.91 5.85 5.14
CA ASP A 199 6.92 6.36 4.20
C ASP A 199 6.44 6.38 2.73
N GLY A 200 5.22 6.88 2.52
CA GLY A 200 4.53 6.98 1.23
C GLY A 200 3.35 7.93 1.31
N GLY A 201 2.83 8.32 0.15
CA GLY A 201 1.80 9.35 0.02
C GLY A 201 2.39 10.76 -0.11
N GLY A 202 1.51 11.74 -0.31
CA GLY A 202 1.88 13.11 -0.60
C GLY A 202 1.93 13.40 -2.12
N THR A 203 2.26 14.61 -2.50
CA THR A 203 1.99 15.16 -3.83
C THR A 203 2.89 14.67 -4.96
N VAL A 204 3.98 13.95 -4.69
CA VAL A 204 4.99 13.62 -5.72
C VAL A 204 4.46 12.63 -6.76
N TYR A 205 3.68 11.64 -6.33
CA TYR A 205 3.14 10.58 -7.19
C TYR A 205 1.61 10.54 -7.22
N SER A 206 0.94 11.32 -6.36
CA SER A 206 -0.52 11.31 -6.27
C SER A 206 -1.15 12.13 -7.39
N SER A 207 -2.39 11.79 -7.71
CA SER A 207 -3.20 12.54 -8.66
C SER A 207 -3.31 14.02 -8.27
N LYS A 208 -3.47 14.90 -9.26
CA LYS A 208 -3.70 16.34 -9.05
C LYS A 208 -5.05 16.66 -8.37
N GLY A 209 -5.81 15.63 -7.94
CA GLY A 209 -7.12 15.78 -7.32
C GLY A 209 -7.05 16.40 -5.93
N ASN A 210 -8.15 17.01 -5.52
CA ASN A 210 -8.32 17.55 -4.17
C ASN A 210 -8.73 16.44 -3.19
N LEU A 211 -8.17 16.49 -1.98
CA LEU A 211 -8.66 15.66 -0.89
C LEU A 211 -10.13 16.00 -0.57
N PRO A 212 -10.99 14.99 -0.33
CA PRO A 212 -12.36 15.20 0.13
C PRO A 212 -12.41 15.73 1.56
N SER A 213 -13.61 16.00 2.08
CA SER A 213 -13.78 16.19 3.52
C SER A 213 -13.41 14.91 4.27
N LEU A 214 -12.57 15.05 5.30
CA LEU A 214 -12.12 13.97 6.18
C LEU A 214 -12.59 14.17 7.62
N LYS A 215 -13.67 14.95 7.82
CA LYS A 215 -14.25 15.17 9.14
C LYS A 215 -14.66 13.83 9.77
N GLY A 216 -14.21 13.60 11.00
CA GLY A 216 -14.44 12.35 11.73
C GLY A 216 -13.59 11.17 11.27
N LYS A 217 -12.59 11.41 10.41
CA LYS A 217 -11.59 10.41 10.00
C LYS A 217 -10.28 10.60 10.76
N PHE A 218 -9.52 9.51 10.88
CA PHE A 218 -8.24 9.48 11.58
C PHE A 218 -7.12 9.12 10.61
N ALA A 219 -5.97 9.72 10.77
CA ALA A 219 -4.81 9.39 9.96
C ALA A 219 -3.51 9.39 10.76
N TYR A 220 -2.62 8.48 10.42
CA TYR A 220 -1.24 8.44 10.88
C TYR A 220 -0.33 8.46 9.66
N ALA A 221 0.64 9.37 9.65
CA ALA A 221 1.64 9.44 8.59
C ALA A 221 3.03 9.41 9.22
N CYS A 222 3.85 8.42 8.88
CA CYS A 222 5.23 8.35 9.31
C CYS A 222 6.19 8.31 8.12
N TRP A 223 7.39 8.85 8.32
CA TRP A 223 8.45 8.94 7.30
C TRP A 223 9.82 8.78 7.93
N GLY A 224 10.77 8.22 7.17
CA GLY A 224 12.15 8.09 7.62
C GLY A 224 12.88 9.44 7.68
N SER A 225 13.82 9.59 8.61
CA SER A 225 14.65 10.78 8.75
C SER A 225 15.82 10.82 7.77
N GLU A 226 16.26 9.64 7.28
CA GLU A 226 17.48 9.49 6.50
C GLU A 226 17.25 9.68 4.98
N LYS A 227 18.36 9.83 4.27
CA LYS A 227 18.37 9.88 2.79
C LYS A 227 17.70 8.66 2.19
N GLY A 228 16.92 8.87 1.13
CA GLY A 228 16.20 7.82 0.41
C GLY A 228 14.78 7.58 0.91
N SER A 229 14.38 8.12 2.08
CA SER A 229 12.98 8.13 2.52
C SER A 229 12.11 9.05 1.67
N ASN A 230 10.80 8.87 1.75
CA ASN A 230 9.81 9.75 1.13
C ASN A 230 9.49 11.00 1.99
N LYS A 231 10.40 11.40 2.90
CA LYS A 231 10.22 12.51 3.85
C LYS A 231 9.62 13.76 3.21
N LEU A 232 10.19 14.19 2.07
CA LEU A 232 9.75 15.44 1.41
C LEU A 232 8.26 15.43 1.07
N ALA A 233 7.73 14.31 0.65
CA ALA A 233 6.33 14.17 0.28
C ALA A 233 5.46 13.82 1.50
N THR A 234 5.82 12.76 2.24
CA THR A 234 4.98 12.21 3.31
C THR A 234 4.84 13.16 4.49
N SER A 235 5.87 13.95 4.83
CA SER A 235 5.79 14.93 5.92
C SER A 235 4.79 16.06 5.69
N GLN A 236 4.34 16.27 4.46
CA GLN A 236 3.33 17.28 4.14
C GLN A 236 1.89 16.76 4.34
N LEU A 237 1.69 15.43 4.35
CA LEU A 237 0.38 14.82 4.50
C LEU A 237 -0.36 15.25 5.78
N PRO A 238 0.25 15.27 6.97
CA PRO A 238 -0.45 15.66 8.19
C PRO A 238 -1.12 17.03 8.08
N LYS A 239 -0.43 18.01 7.50
CA LYS A 239 -0.99 19.35 7.28
C LYS A 239 -2.15 19.31 6.29
N ALA A 240 -2.01 18.60 5.18
CA ALA A 240 -3.03 18.51 4.14
C ALA A 240 -4.30 17.79 4.63
N LEU A 241 -4.15 16.68 5.36
CA LEU A 241 -5.25 15.91 5.91
C LEU A 241 -5.99 16.66 7.03
N LYS A 242 -5.25 17.34 7.93
CA LYS A 242 -5.84 18.23 8.96
C LYS A 242 -6.65 19.35 8.34
N ALA A 243 -6.19 19.97 7.26
CA ALA A 243 -6.93 21.02 6.55
C ALA A 243 -8.26 20.53 5.96
N LYS A 244 -8.45 19.21 5.83
CA LYS A 244 -9.70 18.56 5.40
C LYS A 244 -10.54 17.99 6.56
N GLY A 245 -10.13 18.26 7.80
CA GLY A 245 -10.87 17.91 9.01
C GLY A 245 -10.53 16.57 9.64
N ALA A 246 -9.49 15.89 9.19
CA ALA A 246 -9.02 14.66 9.84
C ALA A 246 -8.31 14.96 11.17
N THR A 247 -8.42 14.04 12.13
CA THR A 247 -7.51 13.96 13.29
C THR A 247 -6.25 13.22 12.85
N VAL A 248 -5.07 13.88 12.92
CA VAL A 248 -3.85 13.36 12.30
C VAL A 248 -2.66 13.39 13.25
N ILE A 249 -1.90 12.29 13.27
CA ILE A 249 -0.55 12.21 13.81
C ILE A 249 0.46 12.19 12.66
N GLY A 250 1.54 12.95 12.80
CA GLY A 250 2.73 12.87 11.96
C GLY A 250 3.91 12.42 12.80
N SER A 251 4.71 11.46 12.34
CA SER A 251 5.86 10.91 13.05
C SER A 251 7.07 10.78 12.13
N GLU A 252 8.21 11.32 12.57
CA GLU A 252 9.48 11.08 11.91
C GLU A 252 10.19 9.90 12.58
N MET A 253 10.48 8.86 11.80
CA MET A 253 11.19 7.67 12.25
C MET A 253 12.69 7.95 12.24
N ALA A 254 13.29 8.10 13.43
CA ALA A 254 14.72 8.41 13.59
C ALA A 254 15.60 7.31 12.98
N SER A 255 16.72 7.70 12.38
CA SER A 255 17.73 6.82 11.79
C SER A 255 17.14 5.79 10.80
N THR A 256 16.09 6.18 10.08
CA THR A 256 15.35 5.31 9.15
C THR A 256 15.40 5.90 7.75
N GLY A 257 15.80 5.09 6.77
CA GLY A 257 15.69 5.41 5.35
C GLY A 257 14.27 5.08 4.83
N HIS A 258 14.20 4.47 3.64
CA HIS A 258 12.94 4.06 3.05
C HIS A 258 12.43 2.74 3.65
N ALA A 259 11.75 2.84 4.79
CA ALA A 259 11.20 1.68 5.51
C ALA A 259 9.98 2.07 6.36
N PHE A 260 9.17 1.09 6.72
CA PHE A 260 8.28 1.17 7.87
C PHE A 260 8.98 0.49 9.05
N ALA A 261 9.67 1.30 9.86
CA ALA A 261 10.56 0.81 10.91
C ALA A 261 9.79 0.05 12.01
N VAL A 262 10.34 -1.09 12.44
CA VAL A 262 9.74 -1.89 13.53
C VAL A 262 9.61 -1.08 14.82
N THR A 263 10.53 -0.13 15.07
CA THR A 263 10.48 0.80 16.21
C THR A 263 9.29 1.76 16.19
N GLU A 264 8.66 1.96 15.03
CA GLU A 264 7.44 2.78 14.90
C GLU A 264 6.16 1.97 15.19
N HIS A 265 6.20 0.64 15.02
CA HIS A 265 5.02 -0.21 15.21
C HIS A 265 4.34 -0.03 16.58
N PRO A 266 5.04 0.05 17.73
CA PRO A 266 4.39 0.28 19.02
C PRO A 266 3.61 1.60 19.11
N LYS A 267 4.13 2.68 18.52
CA LYS A 267 3.44 3.98 18.50
C LYS A 267 2.18 3.93 17.65
N VAL A 268 2.26 3.26 16.49
CA VAL A 268 1.11 3.03 15.62
C VAL A 268 0.08 2.16 16.33
N ALA A 269 0.51 1.10 17.02
CA ALA A 269 -0.39 0.21 17.78
C ALA A 269 -1.13 0.97 18.89
N GLU A 270 -0.43 1.78 19.70
CA GLU A 270 -1.04 2.60 20.74
C GLU A 270 -2.07 3.58 20.15
N TRP A 271 -1.72 4.26 19.06
CA TRP A 271 -2.63 5.15 18.38
C TRP A 271 -3.85 4.42 17.81
N LEU A 272 -3.68 3.27 17.13
CA LEU A 272 -4.78 2.47 16.59
C LEU A 272 -5.71 1.96 17.70
N ALA A 273 -5.18 1.57 18.85
CA ALA A 273 -5.99 1.20 20.01
C ALA A 273 -6.93 2.34 20.44
N SER A 274 -6.46 3.58 20.36
CA SER A 274 -7.24 4.75 20.75
C SER A 274 -8.32 5.17 19.72
N VAL A 275 -8.18 4.80 18.44
CA VAL A 275 -9.09 5.27 17.37
C VAL A 275 -9.91 4.17 16.70
N ALA A 276 -9.40 2.93 16.65
CA ALA A 276 -10.05 1.82 15.98
C ALA A 276 -10.73 0.84 16.95
N LEU A 277 -10.28 0.76 18.21
CA LEU A 277 -10.84 -0.10 19.25
C LEU A 277 -11.63 0.68 20.31
N ALA A 278 -11.59 2.02 20.27
CA ALA A 278 -12.36 2.83 21.21
C ALA A 278 -13.86 2.53 21.07
N THR A 279 -14.46 2.02 22.13
CA THR A 279 -15.91 1.86 22.20
C THR A 279 -16.55 3.25 21.98
N PRO A 280 -17.53 3.40 21.05
CA PRO A 280 -18.19 4.68 20.87
C PRO A 280 -18.72 5.15 22.24
N ALA A 281 -18.35 6.37 22.64
CA ALA A 281 -18.93 6.98 23.84
C ALA A 281 -20.46 6.89 23.71
N LYS A 282 -21.11 6.23 24.66
CA LYS A 282 -22.59 6.20 24.74
C LYS A 282 -23.05 7.66 24.73
N LYS A 283 -23.74 8.06 23.66
CA LYS A 283 -24.42 9.34 23.56
C LYS A 283 -25.61 9.37 24.49
#